data_e07eef11d17dc3c5ebffade061982970
#
_entry.id   e07eef11d17dc3c5ebffade061982970
#
_cell.length_a   1.000
_cell.length_b   1.000
_cell.length_c   1.000
_cell.angle_alpha   90.00
_cell.angle_beta   90.00
_cell.angle_gamma   90.00
#
_symmetry.space_group_name_H-M   'P 1'
#
loop_
_entity.id
_entity.type
_entity.pdbx_description
1 polymer ?
#
loop_
_entity_poly.entity_id
_entity_poly.type
_entity_poly.pdbx_seq_one_letter_code
_entity_poly.pdbx_strand_id
1 'polypeptide(L)'
;LRVEDPKLPQSIPAGPNNPLGYYALDLGVTGLLIHGTNKPYSVGKRSSHGCIRLYPEDIEQLFNMVEAGTTVTIIDNPIKFGWLDGKLYMEAMPSNEHYTPINFHELISQKASDTKVNWQVINQAIQKRAGIPVIISK
;
A
#
# COMPACT_ATOMS: atom_id res chain seq x y z
N LEU A 1 -8.31 13.69 17.77
CA LEU A 1 -8.92 12.62 18.61
C LEU A 1 -9.64 13.22 19.83
N ARG A 2 -9.04 14.22 20.50
CA ARG A 2 -9.64 14.85 21.69
C ARG A 2 -10.89 15.70 21.38
N VAL A 3 -10.99 16.19 20.16
CA VAL A 3 -12.19 16.94 19.70
C VAL A 3 -13.39 15.99 19.57
N GLU A 4 -13.14 14.72 19.24
CA GLU A 4 -14.16 13.69 19.08
C GLU A 4 -14.57 13.06 20.42
N ASP A 5 -13.63 12.95 21.38
CA ASP A 5 -13.89 12.43 22.72
C ASP A 5 -13.09 13.19 23.79
N PRO A 6 -13.74 14.10 24.54
CA PRO A 6 -13.09 14.90 25.59
C PRO A 6 -12.49 14.09 26.74
N LYS A 7 -12.86 12.80 26.87
CA LYS A 7 -12.35 11.90 27.91
C LYS A 7 -10.99 11.29 27.55
N LEU A 8 -10.56 11.42 26.29
CA LEU A 8 -9.26 10.92 25.87
C LEU A 8 -8.12 11.73 26.52
N PRO A 9 -7.00 11.09 26.87
CA PRO A 9 -5.85 11.77 27.43
C PRO A 9 -5.28 12.78 26.42
N GLN A 10 -4.65 13.83 26.94
CA GLN A 10 -4.02 14.85 26.09
C GLN A 10 -2.87 14.30 25.25
N SER A 11 -2.18 13.31 25.75
CA SER A 11 -1.03 12.68 25.12
C SER A 11 -0.99 11.22 25.50
N ILE A 12 -0.68 10.38 24.52
CA ILE A 12 -0.41 8.95 24.72
C ILE A 12 1.02 8.74 24.22
N PRO A 13 1.97 8.34 25.07
CA PRO A 13 3.34 8.09 24.64
C PRO A 13 3.40 6.95 23.61
N ALA A 14 4.46 6.95 22.78
CA ALA A 14 4.74 5.85 21.89
C ALA A 14 4.84 4.53 22.67
N GLY A 15 4.26 3.46 22.14
CA GLY A 15 4.30 2.18 22.84
C GLY A 15 3.08 1.27 22.57
N PRO A 16 2.99 0.16 23.31
CA PRO A 16 1.98 -0.88 23.08
C PRO A 16 0.55 -0.42 23.37
N ASN A 17 0.37 0.62 24.13
CA ASN A 17 -0.94 1.19 24.47
C ASN A 17 -1.35 2.35 23.52
N ASN A 18 -0.43 2.78 22.63
CA ASN A 18 -0.73 3.82 21.67
C ASN A 18 -1.38 3.21 20.43
N PRO A 19 -2.54 3.70 19.97
CA PRO A 19 -3.15 3.24 18.73
C PRO A 19 -2.25 3.39 17.49
N LEU A 20 -1.29 4.30 17.51
CA LEU A 20 -0.29 4.53 16.46
C LEU A 20 0.96 3.64 16.62
N GLY A 21 1.06 2.87 17.71
CA GLY A 21 2.23 2.03 18.01
C GLY A 21 3.43 2.80 18.50
N TYR A 22 4.62 2.34 18.13
CA TYR A 22 5.90 2.91 18.55
C TYR A 22 6.42 3.98 17.61
N TYR A 23 6.07 3.93 16.33
CA TYR A 23 6.61 4.81 15.29
C TYR A 23 5.49 5.38 14.42
N ALA A 24 5.67 6.64 14.04
CA ALA A 24 4.80 7.33 13.10
C ALA A 24 5.61 8.33 12.25
N LEU A 25 5.29 8.42 10.98
CA LEU A 25 5.84 9.36 10.02
C LEU A 25 4.75 10.34 9.61
N ASP A 26 4.98 11.63 9.85
CA ASP A 26 4.07 12.70 9.42
C ASP A 26 4.27 12.98 7.93
N LEU A 27 3.18 13.00 7.16
CA LEU A 27 3.21 13.27 5.72
C LEU A 27 3.18 14.77 5.40
N GLY A 28 3.26 15.66 6.39
CA GLY A 28 3.16 17.10 6.19
C GLY A 28 1.76 17.59 5.82
N VAL A 29 0.78 16.71 5.80
CA VAL A 29 -0.64 17.01 5.60
C VAL A 29 -1.38 16.76 6.90
N THR A 30 -2.11 17.75 7.40
CA THR A 30 -2.77 17.68 8.71
C THR A 30 -3.58 16.37 8.88
N GLY A 31 -3.19 15.60 9.88
CA GLY A 31 -3.87 14.36 10.25
C GLY A 31 -3.55 13.14 9.39
N LEU A 32 -2.61 13.23 8.43
CA LEU A 32 -2.17 12.09 7.64
C LEU A 32 -0.81 11.57 8.08
N LEU A 33 -0.78 10.31 8.49
CA LEU A 33 0.40 9.63 8.99
C LEU A 33 0.59 8.27 8.31
N ILE A 34 1.85 7.84 8.21
CA ILE A 34 2.20 6.42 8.08
C ILE A 34 2.62 5.97 9.48
N HIS A 35 1.97 4.97 10.05
CA HIS A 35 2.20 4.62 11.46
C HIS A 35 2.03 3.13 11.73
N GLY A 36 2.56 2.69 12.86
CA GLY A 36 2.33 1.36 13.38
C GLY A 36 0.94 1.16 13.97
N THR A 37 0.79 0.15 14.80
CA THR A 37 -0.49 -0.10 15.47
C THR A 37 -0.29 -1.00 16.69
N ASN A 38 -1.15 -0.83 17.69
CA ASN A 38 -1.32 -1.81 18.77
C ASN A 38 -2.37 -2.90 18.44
N LYS A 39 -2.93 -2.86 17.21
CA LYS A 39 -3.92 -3.82 16.71
C LYS A 39 -3.52 -4.36 15.33
N PRO A 40 -2.51 -5.25 15.22
CA PRO A 40 -1.96 -5.71 13.94
C PRO A 40 -2.99 -6.31 12.98
N TYR A 41 -4.05 -6.95 13.49
CA TYR A 41 -5.15 -7.50 12.69
C TYR A 41 -5.94 -6.46 11.89
N SER A 42 -5.69 -5.16 12.13
CA SER A 42 -6.34 -4.04 11.44
C SER A 42 -5.56 -3.53 10.24
N VAL A 43 -4.34 -4.03 10.01
CA VAL A 43 -3.54 -3.70 8.83
C VAL A 43 -4.24 -4.22 7.57
N GLY A 44 -4.20 -3.44 6.48
CA GLY A 44 -4.88 -3.76 5.23
C GLY A 44 -6.39 -3.48 5.21
N LYS A 45 -6.97 -3.03 6.32
CA LYS A 45 -8.40 -2.68 6.39
C LYS A 45 -8.60 -1.16 6.28
N ARG A 46 -9.67 -0.75 5.60
CA ARG A 46 -10.11 0.66 5.56
C ARG A 46 -10.76 1.03 6.90
N SER A 47 -9.95 1.26 7.92
CA SER A 47 -10.39 1.54 9.30
C SER A 47 -9.80 2.83 9.87
N SER A 48 -9.27 3.71 9.03
CA SER A 48 -8.74 5.02 9.40
C SER A 48 -9.37 6.15 8.58
N HIS A 49 -9.19 7.39 9.02
CA HIS A 49 -9.61 8.60 8.29
C HIS A 49 -8.55 9.07 7.27
N GLY A 50 -7.76 8.14 6.72
CA GLY A 50 -6.74 8.43 5.70
C GLY A 50 -5.33 8.01 6.07
N CYS A 51 -5.03 7.73 7.33
CA CYS A 51 -3.72 7.25 7.75
C CYS A 51 -3.41 5.85 7.19
N ILE A 52 -2.14 5.63 6.85
CA ILE A 52 -1.62 4.35 6.37
C ILE A 52 -1.07 3.58 7.57
N ARG A 53 -1.58 2.37 7.80
CA ARG A 53 -1.23 1.53 8.93
C ARG A 53 -0.35 0.38 8.49
N LEU A 54 0.80 0.21 9.16
CA LEU A 54 1.75 -0.88 8.95
C LEU A 54 1.81 -1.80 10.18
N TYR A 55 2.33 -3.00 9.97
CA TYR A 55 2.71 -3.86 11.09
C TYR A 55 3.81 -3.19 11.92
N PRO A 56 3.91 -3.48 13.24
CA PRO A 56 4.92 -2.88 14.12
C PRO A 56 6.35 -3.04 13.61
N GLU A 57 6.70 -4.20 13.10
CA GLU A 57 8.00 -4.53 12.54
C GLU A 57 8.30 -3.79 11.23
N ASP A 58 7.27 -3.57 10.39
CA ASP A 58 7.43 -2.89 9.11
C ASP A 58 7.63 -1.39 9.28
N ILE A 59 6.85 -0.76 10.18
CA ILE A 59 7.00 0.67 10.44
C ILE A 59 8.34 0.98 11.12
N GLU A 60 8.85 0.10 11.98
CA GLU A 60 10.16 0.25 12.59
C GLU A 60 11.28 0.25 11.54
N GLN A 61 11.22 -0.70 10.60
CA GLN A 61 12.17 -0.75 9.48
C GLN A 61 12.08 0.51 8.63
N LEU A 62 10.86 0.89 8.21
CA LEU A 62 10.65 2.08 7.38
C LEU A 62 11.16 3.34 8.09
N PHE A 63 10.86 3.50 9.37
CA PHE A 63 11.28 4.66 10.17
C PHE A 63 12.81 4.82 10.21
N ASN A 64 13.53 3.71 10.29
CA ASN A 64 15.00 3.69 10.30
C ASN A 64 15.62 3.86 8.88
N MET A 65 14.82 3.68 7.81
CA MET A 65 15.31 3.77 6.43
C MET A 65 15.13 5.16 5.81
N VAL A 66 14.24 6.00 6.37
CA VAL A 66 13.89 7.29 5.78
C VAL A 66 14.27 8.45 6.72
N GLU A 67 14.54 9.59 6.13
CA GLU A 67 14.85 10.84 6.85
C GLU A 67 13.70 11.85 6.71
N ALA A 68 13.67 12.84 7.60
CA ALA A 68 12.76 13.97 7.45
C ALA A 68 13.02 14.70 6.13
N GLY A 69 11.97 14.96 5.37
CA GLY A 69 12.06 15.52 4.02
C GLY A 69 12.06 14.50 2.88
N THR A 70 12.06 13.19 3.18
CA THR A 70 11.86 12.15 2.16
C THR A 70 10.52 12.35 1.45
N THR A 71 10.54 12.41 0.13
CA THR A 71 9.33 12.58 -0.67
C THR A 71 8.46 11.32 -0.62
N VAL A 72 7.19 11.50 -0.31
CA VAL A 72 6.17 10.45 -0.36
C VAL A 72 5.21 10.72 -1.49
N THR A 73 5.04 9.77 -2.41
CA THR A 73 4.08 9.85 -3.51
C THR A 73 3.02 8.78 -3.32
N ILE A 74 1.76 9.20 -3.16
CA ILE A 74 0.61 8.29 -3.08
C ILE A 74 0.00 8.19 -4.47
N ILE A 75 -0.04 6.99 -5.03
CA ILE A 75 -0.57 6.72 -6.36
C ILE A 75 -1.74 5.74 -6.29
N ASP A 76 -2.77 5.96 -7.11
CA ASP A 76 -3.81 4.97 -7.37
C ASP A 76 -3.43 4.18 -8.62
N ASN A 77 -2.70 3.09 -8.41
CA ASN A 77 -2.29 2.20 -9.48
C ASN A 77 -2.68 0.75 -9.14
N PRO A 78 -3.85 0.31 -9.60
CA PRO A 78 -4.37 -1.02 -9.28
C PRO A 78 -3.63 -2.15 -10.00
N ILE A 79 -2.80 -1.85 -11.01
CA ILE A 79 -2.00 -2.85 -11.70
C ILE A 79 -0.52 -2.48 -11.58
N LYS A 80 0.24 -3.37 -10.99
CA LYS A 80 1.68 -3.22 -10.79
C LYS A 80 2.43 -4.34 -11.49
N PHE A 81 3.66 -4.03 -11.91
CA PHE A 81 4.58 -4.96 -12.53
C PHE A 81 5.91 -4.94 -11.81
N GLY A 82 6.57 -6.08 -11.76
CA GLY A 82 7.90 -6.21 -11.20
C GLY A 82 8.65 -7.39 -11.78
N TRP A 83 9.97 -7.25 -11.90
CA TRP A 83 10.86 -8.33 -12.30
C TRP A 83 11.51 -8.94 -11.06
N LEU A 84 11.46 -10.27 -10.96
CA LEU A 84 12.13 -11.03 -9.93
C LEU A 84 12.69 -12.31 -10.57
N ASP A 85 13.99 -12.57 -10.40
CA ASP A 85 14.69 -13.74 -10.92
C ASP A 85 14.43 -14.01 -12.43
N GLY A 86 14.45 -12.94 -13.23
CA GLY A 86 14.21 -13.01 -14.68
C GLY A 86 12.77 -13.29 -15.09
N LYS A 87 11.82 -13.29 -14.15
CA LYS A 87 10.39 -13.49 -14.41
C LYS A 87 9.64 -12.19 -14.21
N LEU A 88 8.71 -11.89 -15.12
CA LEU A 88 7.82 -10.75 -14.99
C LEU A 88 6.57 -11.14 -14.21
N TYR A 89 6.33 -10.41 -13.13
CA TYR A 89 5.16 -10.53 -12.28
C TYR A 89 4.18 -9.40 -12.54
N MET A 90 2.91 -9.67 -12.35
CA MET A 90 1.83 -8.69 -12.36
C MET A 90 0.98 -8.89 -11.11
N GLU A 91 0.63 -7.79 -10.45
CA GLU A 91 -0.33 -7.72 -9.36
C GLU A 91 -1.53 -6.90 -9.84
N ALA A 92 -2.75 -7.41 -9.68
CA ALA A 92 -3.98 -6.69 -9.95
C ALA A 92 -4.78 -6.55 -8.65
N MET A 93 -4.98 -5.30 -8.19
CA MET A 93 -5.72 -4.96 -6.98
C MET A 93 -7.14 -4.51 -7.29
N PRO A 94 -8.08 -4.62 -6.35
CA PRO A 94 -9.36 -3.94 -6.46
C PRO A 94 -9.13 -2.44 -6.68
N SER A 95 -9.81 -1.84 -7.66
CA SER A 95 -9.78 -0.41 -7.91
C SER A 95 -11.05 0.26 -7.39
N ASN A 96 -10.98 1.57 -7.12
CA ASN A 96 -12.16 2.37 -6.85
C ASN A 96 -13.02 2.53 -8.13
N GLU A 97 -14.30 2.85 -7.98
CA GLU A 97 -15.27 3.00 -9.08
C GLU A 97 -14.88 4.09 -10.11
N HIS A 98 -13.97 4.99 -9.75
CA HIS A 98 -13.50 6.09 -10.59
C HIS A 98 -12.26 5.76 -11.43
N TYR A 99 -11.81 4.50 -11.40
CA TYR A 99 -10.65 4.10 -12.18
C TYR A 99 -10.99 4.07 -13.67
N THR A 100 -10.37 4.97 -14.45
CA THR A 100 -10.49 4.99 -15.91
C THR A 100 -9.92 3.69 -16.48
N PRO A 101 -10.65 2.98 -17.34
CA PRO A 101 -10.15 1.76 -17.96
C PRO A 101 -8.86 2.07 -18.73
N ILE A 102 -7.74 1.58 -18.24
CA ILE A 102 -6.49 1.59 -18.99
C ILE A 102 -6.60 0.53 -20.08
N ASN A 103 -6.05 0.83 -21.24
CA ASN A 103 -5.81 -0.20 -22.25
C ASN A 103 -4.75 -1.18 -21.71
N PHE A 104 -5.20 -2.24 -21.05
CA PHE A 104 -4.33 -3.23 -20.42
C PHE A 104 -3.36 -3.88 -21.40
N HIS A 105 -3.78 -4.08 -22.66
CA HIS A 105 -2.92 -4.61 -23.70
C HIS A 105 -1.74 -3.69 -23.97
N GLU A 106 -1.99 -2.41 -24.11
CA GLU A 106 -0.94 -1.42 -24.35
C GLU A 106 0.02 -1.30 -23.16
N LEU A 107 -0.53 -1.20 -21.95
CA LEU A 107 0.26 -1.13 -20.72
C LEU A 107 1.16 -2.36 -20.54
N ILE A 108 0.62 -3.55 -20.76
CA ILE A 108 1.38 -4.80 -20.62
C ILE A 108 2.43 -4.90 -21.71
N SER A 109 2.11 -4.54 -22.97
CA SER A 109 3.08 -4.53 -24.06
C SER A 109 4.25 -3.62 -23.79
N GLN A 110 4.01 -2.42 -23.24
CA GLN A 110 5.06 -1.48 -22.83
C GLN A 110 5.95 -2.04 -21.71
N LYS A 111 5.37 -2.73 -20.72
CA LYS A 111 6.11 -3.25 -19.56
C LYS A 111 6.79 -4.59 -19.79
N ALA A 112 6.25 -5.41 -20.66
CA ALA A 112 6.81 -6.71 -21.04
C ALA A 112 7.98 -6.56 -22.02
N SER A 113 8.09 -5.42 -22.72
CA SER A 113 9.05 -5.26 -23.83
C SER A 113 8.95 -6.44 -24.81
N ASP A 114 10.05 -7.15 -25.10
CA ASP A 114 10.08 -8.32 -25.98
C ASP A 114 9.73 -9.65 -25.30
N THR A 115 9.36 -9.60 -24.00
CA THR A 115 9.05 -10.82 -23.24
C THR A 115 7.68 -11.38 -23.64
N LYS A 116 7.65 -12.66 -24.01
CA LYS A 116 6.38 -13.37 -24.27
C LYS A 116 5.59 -13.49 -22.97
N VAL A 117 4.34 -13.02 -23.00
CA VAL A 117 3.44 -13.04 -21.84
C VAL A 117 2.33 -14.10 -21.97
N ASN A 118 1.84 -14.56 -20.84
CA ASN A 118 0.70 -15.48 -20.75
C ASN A 118 -0.60 -14.70 -20.55
N TRP A 119 -1.29 -14.40 -21.64
CA TRP A 119 -2.54 -13.64 -21.62
C TRP A 119 -3.67 -14.30 -20.83
N GLN A 120 -3.68 -15.63 -20.71
CA GLN A 120 -4.67 -16.34 -19.91
C GLN A 120 -4.51 -16.01 -18.42
N VAL A 121 -3.27 -16.06 -17.91
CA VAL A 121 -2.96 -15.69 -16.52
C VAL A 121 -3.27 -14.22 -16.26
N ILE A 122 -2.89 -13.34 -17.18
CA ILE A 122 -3.16 -11.90 -17.10
C ILE A 122 -4.67 -11.64 -16.98
N ASN A 123 -5.48 -12.21 -17.88
CA ASN A 123 -6.92 -12.02 -17.85
C ASN A 123 -7.56 -12.55 -16.55
N GLN A 124 -7.10 -13.70 -16.05
CA GLN A 124 -7.56 -14.23 -14.78
C GLN A 124 -7.21 -13.31 -13.59
N ALA A 125 -6.00 -12.77 -13.57
CA ALA A 125 -5.57 -11.85 -12.50
C ALA A 125 -6.37 -10.54 -12.52
N ILE A 126 -6.63 -9.98 -13.72
CA ILE A 126 -7.46 -8.78 -13.90
C ILE A 126 -8.92 -9.02 -13.48
N GLN A 127 -9.46 -10.19 -13.74
CA GLN A 127 -10.83 -10.54 -13.31
C GLN A 127 -10.92 -10.75 -11.79
N LYS A 128 -9.96 -11.46 -11.21
CA LYS A 128 -9.96 -11.78 -9.77
C LYS A 128 -9.60 -10.58 -8.90
N ARG A 129 -8.69 -9.73 -9.36
CA ARG A 129 -8.17 -8.56 -8.61
C ARG A 129 -7.84 -8.89 -7.15
N ALA A 130 -7.14 -10.00 -6.93
CA ALA A 130 -6.86 -10.54 -5.61
C ALA A 130 -5.72 -9.82 -4.87
N GLY A 131 -4.98 -8.93 -5.54
CA GLY A 131 -3.79 -8.28 -4.97
C GLY A 131 -2.66 -9.27 -4.69
N ILE A 132 -2.60 -10.37 -5.45
CA ILE A 132 -1.55 -11.38 -5.32
C ILE A 132 -0.72 -11.36 -6.60
N PRO A 133 0.60 -11.18 -6.51
CA PRO A 133 1.48 -11.23 -7.67
C PRO A 133 1.42 -12.58 -8.37
N VAL A 134 1.30 -12.58 -9.70
CA VAL A 134 1.33 -13.78 -10.54
C VAL A 134 2.40 -13.64 -11.62
N ILE A 135 3.06 -14.75 -11.98
CA ILE A 135 4.03 -14.76 -13.06
C ILE A 135 3.27 -14.66 -14.39
N ILE A 136 3.59 -13.65 -15.18
CA ILE A 136 2.98 -13.42 -16.49
C ILE A 136 3.93 -13.63 -17.68
N SER A 137 5.25 -13.72 -17.45
CA SER A 137 6.21 -14.16 -18.47
C SER A 137 6.08 -15.66 -18.75
N LYS A 138 6.37 -16.05 -19.99
CA LYS A 138 6.45 -17.46 -20.42
C LYS A 138 7.87 -17.97 -20.33
#